data_fc1ba4373b51bbf860fd5545fd8d14cd
#
_entry.id   fc1ba4373b51bbf860fd5545fd8d14cd
#
_cell.length_a   1.000
_cell.length_b   1.000
_cell.length_c   1.000
_cell.angle_alpha   90.00
_cell.angle_beta   90.00
_cell.angle_gamma   90.00
#
_symmetry.space_group_name_H-M   'P 1'
#
loop_
_entity.id
_entity.type
_entity.pdbx_description
1 polymer ?
#
loop_
_entity_poly.entity_id
_entity_poly.type
_entity_poly.pdbx_seq_one_letter_code
_entity_poly.pdbx_strand_id
1 'polypeptide(L)'
;MGRCDQVSQHQTGLIVVSRFFHLLSGGAAQGLVNALKASIESTTETQLISTFGAVGLMKQKLLDSAPCDVVILTAALIEQLTASGHVLAGSARHLGPVKTGVAVKSGTPWPQVETAEQLKAAMLAATGIYSPDPQLATAGIHFMKVLNGLGIADTVASKLHAYPNGNAAMNAMAACNDPHVIGCTQVTEILITPGIDLVANLPLEFELATMYTAGIRSTSSCMAEAQAMIDILVSQEHAALRAKGGFLALV
;
A
#
# COMPACT_ATOMS: atom_id res chain seq x y z
N MET A 1 18.78 -12.39 -22.99
CA MET A 1 19.72 -11.31 -22.62
C MET A 1 18.99 -9.98 -22.72
N GLY A 2 18.28 -9.61 -21.65
CA GLY A 2 17.55 -8.34 -21.55
C GLY A 2 18.40 -7.35 -20.77
N ARG A 3 18.75 -6.25 -21.38
CA ARG A 3 19.61 -5.22 -20.76
C ARG A 3 18.82 -4.38 -19.78
N CYS A 4 19.29 -4.27 -18.54
CA CYS A 4 18.90 -3.22 -17.59
C CYS A 4 19.46 -1.82 -17.94
N ASP A 5 20.07 -1.65 -19.12
CA ASP A 5 20.85 -0.47 -19.47
C ASP A 5 20.09 0.47 -20.39
N GLN A 6 19.80 1.69 -19.93
CA GLN A 6 19.52 2.84 -20.80
C GLN A 6 20.64 3.88 -20.63
N VAL A 7 21.21 4.32 -21.75
CA VAL A 7 22.31 5.30 -21.80
C VAL A 7 21.72 6.70 -21.87
N SER A 8 22.00 7.55 -20.89
CA SER A 8 21.75 8.99 -20.96
C SER A 8 23.08 9.73 -21.10
N GLN A 9 23.25 10.51 -22.17
CA GLN A 9 24.44 11.35 -22.38
C GLN A 9 24.23 12.72 -21.71
N HIS A 10 25.06 13.03 -20.72
CA HIS A 10 25.32 14.40 -20.29
C HIS A 10 26.81 14.75 -20.61
N GLN A 11 26.98 15.95 -21.18
CA GLN A 11 28.27 16.49 -21.61
C GLN A 11 29.28 16.57 -20.45
N THR A 12 30.15 15.65 -20.40
CA THR A 12 31.56 15.56 -19.99
C THR A 12 31.89 14.09 -19.73
N GLY A 13 32.38 13.39 -20.73
CA GLY A 13 33.30 12.24 -20.69
C GLY A 13 33.03 11.02 -19.79
N LEU A 14 32.00 10.99 -18.93
CA LEU A 14 31.60 9.79 -18.18
C LEU A 14 30.20 9.33 -18.68
N ILE A 15 30.19 8.17 -19.30
CA ILE A 15 28.93 7.45 -19.54
C ILE A 15 28.48 6.91 -18.19
N VAL A 16 27.54 7.62 -17.50
CA VAL A 16 26.87 7.09 -16.33
C VAL A 16 25.77 6.17 -16.84
N VAL A 17 26.01 4.87 -16.81
CA VAL A 17 24.98 3.86 -17.06
C VAL A 17 24.08 3.83 -15.83
N SER A 18 22.97 4.54 -15.88
CA SER A 18 21.94 4.45 -14.82
C SER A 18 21.24 3.11 -14.94
N ARG A 19 21.47 2.23 -13.97
CA ARG A 19 20.73 0.96 -13.86
C ARG A 19 19.38 1.25 -13.18
N PHE A 20 18.29 0.88 -13.84
CA PHE A 20 16.95 1.00 -13.28
C PHE A 20 16.54 -0.29 -12.58
N PHE A 21 15.85 -0.13 -11.47
CA PHE A 21 15.31 -1.21 -10.66
C PHE A 21 13.82 -0.95 -10.41
N HIS A 22 12.97 -1.92 -10.75
CA HIS A 22 11.52 -1.72 -10.80
C HIS A 22 10.80 -2.41 -9.66
N LEU A 23 9.94 -1.66 -8.96
CA LEU A 23 9.05 -2.15 -7.94
C LEU A 23 7.59 -2.00 -8.37
N LEU A 24 6.80 -3.08 -8.25
CA LEU A 24 5.34 -3.02 -8.25
C LEU A 24 4.84 -3.29 -6.82
N SER A 25 4.05 -2.39 -6.25
CA SER A 25 3.67 -2.50 -4.84
C SER A 25 2.22 -2.10 -4.56
N GLY A 26 1.59 -2.83 -3.66
CA GLY A 26 0.40 -2.34 -2.98
C GLY A 26 0.66 -1.01 -2.26
N GLY A 27 -0.35 -0.14 -2.22
CA GLY A 27 -0.24 1.20 -1.62
C GLY A 27 0.20 1.18 -0.15
N ALA A 28 -0.12 0.12 0.58
CA ALA A 28 0.24 -0.02 1.99
C ALA A 28 1.75 0.04 2.28
N ALA A 29 2.62 -0.35 1.34
CA ALA A 29 4.06 -0.28 1.52
C ALA A 29 4.69 1.05 1.04
N GLN A 30 3.92 1.95 0.45
CA GLN A 30 4.42 3.19 -0.16
C GLN A 30 5.24 4.05 0.81
N GLY A 31 4.74 4.27 2.02
CA GLY A 31 5.43 5.07 3.03
C GLY A 31 6.78 4.49 3.43
N LEU A 32 6.83 3.18 3.68
CA LEU A 32 8.05 2.47 4.03
C LEU A 32 9.09 2.53 2.89
N VAL A 33 8.67 2.21 1.67
CA VAL A 33 9.55 2.23 0.49
C VAL A 33 10.10 3.64 0.25
N ASN A 34 9.25 4.67 0.32
CA ASN A 34 9.69 6.05 0.12
C ASN A 34 10.69 6.51 1.21
N ALA A 35 10.47 6.12 2.45
CA ALA A 35 11.38 6.45 3.55
C ALA A 35 12.75 5.76 3.41
N LEU A 36 12.79 4.57 2.81
CA LEU A 36 14.02 3.79 2.62
C LEU A 36 14.63 3.93 1.22
N LYS A 37 14.02 4.74 0.34
CA LYS A 37 14.45 4.86 -1.07
C LYS A 37 15.94 5.18 -1.21
N ALA A 38 16.44 6.18 -0.49
CA ALA A 38 17.85 6.57 -0.57
C ALA A 38 18.79 5.44 -0.11
N SER A 39 18.44 4.70 0.93
CA SER A 39 19.20 3.54 1.41
C SER A 39 19.20 2.41 0.38
N ILE A 40 18.04 2.12 -0.22
CA ILE A 40 17.91 1.10 -1.26
C ILE A 40 18.77 1.48 -2.46
N GLU A 41 18.63 2.69 -3.00
CA GLU A 41 19.38 3.15 -4.17
C GLU A 41 20.91 3.17 -3.93
N SER A 42 21.33 3.58 -2.72
CA SER A 42 22.74 3.56 -2.33
C SER A 42 23.30 2.14 -2.23
N THR A 43 22.54 1.20 -1.67
CA THR A 43 22.99 -0.19 -1.47
C THR A 43 23.01 -0.98 -2.77
N THR A 44 22.02 -0.73 -3.64
CA THR A 44 21.87 -1.46 -4.91
C THR A 44 22.60 -0.82 -6.07
N GLU A 45 23.12 0.39 -5.90
CA GLU A 45 23.72 1.21 -6.96
C GLU A 45 22.81 1.34 -8.19
N THR A 46 21.48 1.46 -7.94
CA THR A 46 20.44 1.55 -8.97
C THR A 46 19.50 2.71 -8.69
N GLN A 47 18.78 3.16 -9.71
CA GLN A 47 17.67 4.09 -9.55
C GLN A 47 16.35 3.31 -9.38
N LEU A 48 15.70 3.44 -8.22
CA LEU A 48 14.44 2.75 -7.92
C LEU A 48 13.25 3.45 -8.60
N ILE A 49 12.60 2.73 -9.48
CA ILE A 49 11.33 3.13 -10.13
C ILE A 49 10.19 2.36 -9.48
N SER A 50 9.41 3.04 -8.65
CA SER A 50 8.31 2.43 -7.90
C SER A 50 6.95 2.76 -8.50
N THR A 51 6.10 1.75 -8.65
CA THR A 51 4.69 1.91 -9.02
C THR A 51 3.83 1.40 -7.88
N PHE A 52 2.97 2.27 -7.33
CA PHE A 52 2.07 1.93 -6.24
C PHE A 52 0.61 1.94 -6.70
N GLY A 53 -0.20 1.04 -6.13
CA GLY A 53 -1.62 0.96 -6.47
C GLY A 53 -2.37 -0.11 -5.69
N ALA A 54 -3.62 -0.39 -6.09
CA ALA A 54 -4.36 -1.53 -5.57
C ALA A 54 -3.62 -2.84 -5.87
N VAL A 55 -3.59 -3.76 -4.90
CA VAL A 55 -2.84 -5.02 -5.04
C VAL A 55 -3.30 -5.86 -6.25
N GLY A 56 -4.60 -5.84 -6.56
CA GLY A 56 -5.14 -6.52 -7.74
C GLY A 56 -4.61 -5.91 -9.05
N LEU A 57 -4.54 -4.58 -9.14
CA LEU A 57 -3.97 -3.90 -10.30
C LEU A 57 -2.46 -4.16 -10.44
N MET A 58 -1.71 -4.17 -9.33
CA MET A 58 -0.27 -4.46 -9.36
C MET A 58 0.01 -5.92 -9.77
N LYS A 59 -0.82 -6.87 -9.29
CA LYS A 59 -0.79 -8.25 -9.77
C LYS A 59 -1.02 -8.32 -11.28
N GLN A 60 -2.04 -7.63 -11.79
CA GLN A 60 -2.34 -7.62 -13.23
C GLN A 60 -1.17 -7.07 -14.05
N LYS A 61 -0.61 -5.92 -13.64
CA LYS A 61 0.58 -5.35 -14.29
C LYS A 61 1.76 -6.32 -14.36
N LEU A 62 1.99 -7.08 -13.27
CA LEU A 62 3.03 -8.10 -13.23
C LEU A 62 2.75 -9.23 -14.24
N LEU A 63 1.50 -9.70 -14.34
CA LEU A 63 1.09 -10.73 -15.29
C LEU A 63 1.17 -10.23 -16.75
N ASP A 64 0.88 -8.95 -16.98
CA ASP A 64 1.00 -8.27 -18.27
C ASP A 64 2.46 -7.91 -18.62
N SER A 65 3.42 -8.44 -17.86
CA SER A 65 4.86 -8.26 -18.07
C SER A 65 5.34 -6.81 -17.99
N ALA A 66 4.70 -5.96 -17.18
CA ALA A 66 5.25 -4.66 -16.84
C ALA A 66 6.62 -4.82 -16.15
N PRO A 67 7.56 -3.85 -16.31
CA PRO A 67 8.85 -3.90 -15.65
C PRO A 67 8.71 -4.10 -14.15
N CYS A 68 9.36 -5.13 -13.61
CA CYS A 68 9.26 -5.52 -12.21
C CYS A 68 10.43 -6.40 -11.81
N ASP A 69 11.15 -6.04 -10.77
CA ASP A 69 12.20 -6.83 -10.14
C ASP A 69 11.74 -7.33 -8.77
N VAL A 70 11.07 -6.45 -8.00
CA VAL A 70 10.42 -6.79 -6.73
C VAL A 70 8.94 -6.48 -6.80
N VAL A 71 8.13 -7.34 -6.20
CA VAL A 71 6.69 -7.13 -6.04
C VAL A 71 6.33 -7.19 -4.55
N ILE A 72 5.49 -6.24 -4.07
CA ILE A 72 4.97 -6.21 -2.70
C ILE A 72 3.45 -6.25 -2.76
N LEU A 73 2.86 -7.36 -2.36
CA LEU A 73 1.41 -7.60 -2.35
C LEU A 73 0.98 -8.25 -1.02
N THR A 74 -0.26 -8.69 -0.93
CA THR A 74 -0.71 -9.52 0.19
C THR A 74 -0.04 -10.89 0.13
N ALA A 75 0.17 -11.54 1.29
CA ALA A 75 0.79 -12.85 1.38
C ALA A 75 0.10 -13.88 0.45
N ALA A 76 -1.23 -13.91 0.44
CA ALA A 76 -2.00 -14.81 -0.42
C ALA A 76 -1.74 -14.58 -1.93
N LEU A 77 -1.57 -13.33 -2.36
CA LEU A 77 -1.23 -13.03 -3.76
C LEU A 77 0.21 -13.42 -4.09
N ILE A 78 1.16 -13.23 -3.17
CA ILE A 78 2.55 -13.67 -3.36
C ILE A 78 2.63 -15.20 -3.43
N GLU A 79 1.89 -15.93 -2.60
CA GLU A 79 1.78 -17.40 -2.67
C GLU A 79 1.24 -17.87 -4.03
N GLN A 80 0.14 -17.26 -4.51
CA GLN A 80 -0.43 -17.56 -5.83
C GLN A 80 0.58 -17.31 -6.95
N LEU A 81 1.29 -16.18 -6.92
CA LEU A 81 2.30 -15.82 -7.92
C LEU A 81 3.53 -16.71 -7.85
N THR A 82 3.90 -17.19 -6.65
CA THR A 82 4.98 -18.16 -6.46
C THR A 82 4.57 -19.53 -7.04
N ALA A 83 3.37 -20.00 -6.73
CA ALA A 83 2.85 -21.27 -7.25
C ALA A 83 2.72 -21.27 -8.77
N SER A 84 2.41 -20.11 -9.37
CA SER A 84 2.35 -19.94 -10.85
C SER A 84 3.69 -19.58 -11.49
N GLY A 85 4.80 -19.57 -10.74
CA GLY A 85 6.15 -19.33 -11.26
C GLY A 85 6.48 -17.88 -11.59
N HIS A 86 5.65 -16.91 -11.22
CA HIS A 86 5.90 -15.49 -11.46
C HIS A 86 6.77 -14.83 -10.37
N VAL A 87 6.75 -15.37 -9.15
CA VAL A 87 7.62 -14.98 -8.04
C VAL A 87 8.58 -16.13 -7.74
N LEU A 88 9.84 -15.80 -7.50
CA LEU A 88 10.90 -16.76 -7.21
C LEU A 88 10.61 -17.49 -5.90
N ALA A 89 10.57 -18.83 -5.95
CA ALA A 89 10.37 -19.65 -4.77
C ALA A 89 11.45 -19.37 -3.72
N GLY A 90 11.04 -19.24 -2.45
CA GLY A 90 11.94 -18.95 -1.33
C GLY A 90 12.33 -17.48 -1.15
N SER A 91 11.97 -16.58 -2.08
CA SER A 91 12.28 -15.14 -1.99
C SER A 91 11.29 -14.36 -1.12
N ALA A 92 10.13 -14.92 -0.82
CA ALA A 92 9.07 -14.22 -0.09
C ALA A 92 9.51 -13.84 1.33
N ARG A 93 9.31 -12.57 1.72
CA ARG A 93 9.56 -12.06 3.08
C ARG A 93 8.41 -11.17 3.52
N HIS A 94 7.91 -11.37 4.73
CA HIS A 94 6.83 -10.59 5.31
C HIS A 94 7.34 -9.24 5.82
N LEU A 95 6.65 -8.16 5.45
CA LEU A 95 6.89 -6.82 6.00
C LEU A 95 6.16 -6.63 7.34
N GLY A 96 5.00 -7.22 7.47
CA GLY A 96 4.13 -7.19 8.63
C GLY A 96 2.65 -7.05 8.25
N PRO A 97 1.74 -7.35 9.21
CA PRO A 97 0.32 -7.12 9.04
C PRO A 97 0.00 -5.62 9.09
N VAL A 98 -0.98 -5.20 8.31
CA VAL A 98 -1.53 -3.83 8.33
C VAL A 98 -3.03 -3.91 8.56
N LYS A 99 -3.54 -3.15 9.54
CA LYS A 99 -4.97 -3.05 9.81
C LYS A 99 -5.65 -2.04 8.89
N THR A 100 -6.96 -2.19 8.73
CA THR A 100 -7.81 -1.17 8.12
C THR A 100 -8.30 -0.22 9.22
N GLY A 101 -8.25 1.08 8.95
CA GLY A 101 -8.60 2.11 9.90
C GLY A 101 -9.57 3.15 9.34
N VAL A 102 -10.12 3.94 10.25
CA VAL A 102 -11.00 5.07 9.98
C VAL A 102 -10.22 6.36 10.12
N ALA A 103 -10.42 7.27 9.18
CA ALA A 103 -9.71 8.53 9.10
C ALA A 103 -10.65 9.73 9.00
N VAL A 104 -10.18 10.88 9.49
CA VAL A 104 -10.82 12.19 9.33
C VAL A 104 -9.80 13.21 8.85
N LYS A 105 -10.26 14.38 8.43
CA LYS A 105 -9.36 15.50 8.14
C LYS A 105 -8.71 16.01 9.44
N SER A 106 -7.44 16.35 9.38
CA SER A 106 -6.74 16.91 10.55
C SER A 106 -7.42 18.19 11.06
N GLY A 107 -7.55 18.27 12.37
CA GLY A 107 -8.20 19.39 13.04
C GLY A 107 -9.73 19.32 13.09
N THR A 108 -10.34 18.23 12.62
CA THR A 108 -11.79 17.99 12.79
C THR A 108 -12.07 17.10 14.01
N PRO A 109 -13.25 17.18 14.62
CA PRO A 109 -13.61 16.30 15.74
C PRO A 109 -13.58 14.82 15.33
N TRP A 110 -13.03 13.98 16.19
CA TRP A 110 -12.97 12.54 15.95
C TRP A 110 -14.32 11.88 16.31
N PRO A 111 -14.94 11.16 15.38
CA PRO A 111 -16.12 10.37 15.68
C PRO A 111 -15.73 9.17 16.56
N GLN A 112 -16.68 8.69 17.35
CA GLN A 112 -16.53 7.38 17.99
C GLN A 112 -16.75 6.28 16.95
N VAL A 113 -15.84 5.30 16.88
CA VAL A 113 -15.88 4.22 15.89
C VAL A 113 -15.43 2.87 16.47
N GLU A 114 -15.45 2.74 17.79
CA GLU A 114 -14.93 1.57 18.52
C GLU A 114 -15.87 0.36 18.48
N THR A 115 -17.16 0.59 18.26
CA THR A 115 -18.18 -0.46 18.10
C THR A 115 -18.88 -0.37 16.74
N ALA A 116 -19.57 -1.43 16.33
CA ALA A 116 -20.37 -1.44 15.11
C ALA A 116 -21.39 -0.31 15.06
N GLU A 117 -22.09 -0.08 16.17
CA GLU A 117 -23.11 0.96 16.27
C GLU A 117 -22.51 2.36 16.14
N GLN A 118 -21.36 2.60 16.77
CA GLN A 118 -20.64 3.88 16.67
C GLN A 118 -20.12 4.10 15.25
N LEU A 119 -19.49 3.08 14.64
CA LEU A 119 -19.02 3.13 13.25
C LEU A 119 -20.18 3.41 12.29
N LYS A 120 -21.32 2.70 12.47
CA LYS A 120 -22.53 2.92 11.69
C LYS A 120 -23.03 4.36 11.81
N ALA A 121 -23.11 4.89 13.03
CA ALA A 121 -23.55 6.26 13.27
C ALA A 121 -22.60 7.27 12.60
N ALA A 122 -21.28 7.08 12.70
CA ALA A 122 -20.29 7.93 12.08
C ALA A 122 -20.41 7.93 10.54
N MET A 123 -20.57 6.75 9.91
CA MET A 123 -20.74 6.63 8.46
C MET A 123 -22.03 7.26 7.97
N LEU A 124 -23.13 7.14 8.72
CA LEU A 124 -24.40 7.76 8.38
C LEU A 124 -24.36 9.29 8.52
N ALA A 125 -23.63 9.82 9.51
CA ALA A 125 -23.49 11.25 9.76
C ALA A 125 -22.55 11.94 8.76
N ALA A 126 -21.58 11.22 8.19
CA ALA A 126 -20.64 11.77 7.24
C ALA A 126 -21.34 12.29 5.97
N THR A 127 -20.83 13.38 5.42
CA THR A 127 -21.28 13.99 4.16
C THR A 127 -20.67 13.32 2.94
N GLY A 128 -19.44 12.77 3.09
CA GLY A 128 -18.73 11.99 2.08
C GLY A 128 -17.87 10.91 2.73
N ILE A 129 -17.76 9.76 2.08
CA ILE A 129 -17.01 8.59 2.56
C ILE A 129 -15.97 8.24 1.50
N TYR A 130 -14.70 8.36 1.85
CA TYR A 130 -13.57 8.17 0.94
C TYR A 130 -12.93 6.80 1.17
N SER A 131 -12.82 6.00 0.12
CA SER A 131 -12.26 4.66 0.21
C SER A 131 -11.50 4.26 -1.06
N PRO A 132 -10.61 3.27 -1.00
CA PRO A 132 -10.02 2.69 -2.20
C PRO A 132 -11.05 1.87 -2.99
N ASP A 133 -10.66 1.51 -4.21
CA ASP A 133 -11.46 0.73 -5.15
C ASP A 133 -12.07 -0.53 -4.50
N PRO A 134 -13.40 -0.72 -4.57
CA PRO A 134 -14.10 -1.81 -3.92
C PRO A 134 -13.95 -3.18 -4.61
N GLN A 135 -13.24 -3.26 -5.73
CA GLN A 135 -13.03 -4.50 -6.49
C GLN A 135 -11.55 -4.91 -6.54
N LEU A 136 -10.63 -3.96 -6.56
CA LEU A 136 -9.20 -4.19 -6.77
C LEU A 136 -8.33 -3.98 -5.54
N ALA A 137 -8.79 -3.17 -4.58
CA ALA A 137 -8.04 -2.86 -3.37
C ALA A 137 -8.55 -3.66 -2.17
N THR A 138 -7.64 -4.31 -1.42
CA THR A 138 -7.99 -5.13 -0.25
C THR A 138 -8.86 -4.39 0.75
N ALA A 139 -8.47 -3.15 1.13
CA ALA A 139 -9.24 -2.35 2.07
C ALA A 139 -10.61 -1.93 1.50
N GLY A 140 -10.71 -1.64 0.20
CA GLY A 140 -11.99 -1.30 -0.45
C GLY A 140 -12.95 -2.47 -0.49
N ILE A 141 -12.47 -3.65 -0.89
CA ILE A 141 -13.26 -4.90 -0.88
C ILE A 141 -13.77 -5.19 0.54
N HIS A 142 -12.89 -5.03 1.54
CA HIS A 142 -13.24 -5.26 2.93
C HIS A 142 -14.24 -4.22 3.44
N PHE A 143 -14.02 -2.95 3.13
CA PHE A 143 -14.90 -1.87 3.58
C PHE A 143 -16.32 -2.02 3.03
N MET A 144 -16.50 -2.48 1.80
CA MET A 144 -17.83 -2.81 1.29
C MET A 144 -18.51 -3.93 2.08
N LYS A 145 -17.75 -4.96 2.53
CA LYS A 145 -18.28 -5.99 3.42
C LYS A 145 -18.72 -5.40 4.78
N VAL A 146 -17.94 -4.45 5.31
CA VAL A 146 -18.28 -3.73 6.55
C VAL A 146 -19.59 -2.96 6.38
N LEU A 147 -19.75 -2.17 5.32
CA LEU A 147 -20.96 -1.41 5.06
C LEU A 147 -22.20 -2.32 4.89
N ASN A 148 -22.03 -3.47 4.23
CA ASN A 148 -23.08 -4.49 4.13
C ASN A 148 -23.40 -5.12 5.49
N GLY A 149 -22.38 -5.46 6.29
CA GLY A 149 -22.54 -6.00 7.64
C GLY A 149 -23.24 -5.03 8.60
N LEU A 150 -23.01 -3.73 8.46
CA LEU A 150 -23.71 -2.66 9.19
C LEU A 150 -25.13 -2.40 8.65
N GLY A 151 -25.50 -2.97 7.52
CA GLY A 151 -26.80 -2.77 6.86
C GLY A 151 -27.03 -1.35 6.34
N ILE A 152 -25.97 -0.66 5.92
CA ILE A 152 -26.04 0.75 5.46
C ILE A 152 -25.49 0.96 4.05
N ALA A 153 -25.03 -0.07 3.36
CA ALA A 153 -24.38 0.07 2.05
C ALA A 153 -25.22 0.89 1.06
N ASP A 154 -26.51 0.57 0.91
CA ASP A 154 -27.41 1.31 0.01
C ASP A 154 -27.69 2.73 0.51
N THR A 155 -27.79 2.92 1.83
CA THR A 155 -28.06 4.24 2.43
C THR A 155 -26.93 5.24 2.17
N VAL A 156 -25.68 4.77 2.21
CA VAL A 156 -24.50 5.63 2.02
C VAL A 156 -23.96 5.61 0.58
N ALA A 157 -24.57 4.86 -0.33
CA ALA A 157 -24.08 4.67 -1.70
C ALA A 157 -23.80 5.99 -2.43
N SER A 158 -24.67 7.00 -2.27
CA SER A 158 -24.51 8.32 -2.88
C SER A 158 -23.39 9.18 -2.28
N LYS A 159 -22.85 8.77 -1.12
CA LYS A 159 -21.76 9.46 -0.40
C LYS A 159 -20.41 8.78 -0.62
N LEU A 160 -20.38 7.61 -1.27
CA LEU A 160 -19.15 6.86 -1.49
C LEU A 160 -18.31 7.47 -2.61
N HIS A 161 -17.07 7.79 -2.28
CA HIS A 161 -16.06 8.26 -3.22
C HIS A 161 -14.94 7.21 -3.30
N ALA A 162 -14.97 6.39 -4.35
CA ALA A 162 -13.98 5.34 -4.59
C ALA A 162 -12.81 5.86 -5.43
N TYR A 163 -11.59 5.53 -5.01
CA TYR A 163 -10.34 5.93 -5.67
C TYR A 163 -9.48 4.72 -6.00
N PRO A 164 -8.52 4.84 -6.93
CA PRO A 164 -7.72 3.68 -7.37
C PRO A 164 -6.95 2.96 -6.25
N ASN A 165 -6.63 3.63 -5.15
CA ASN A 165 -5.98 3.07 -3.95
C ASN A 165 -6.24 3.98 -2.74
N GLY A 166 -5.87 3.53 -1.55
CA GLY A 166 -6.15 4.27 -0.31
C GLY A 166 -5.40 5.59 -0.21
N ASN A 167 -4.16 5.67 -0.66
CA ASN A 167 -3.42 6.93 -0.65
C ASN A 167 -4.09 7.99 -1.56
N ALA A 168 -4.58 7.58 -2.75
CA ALA A 168 -5.35 8.47 -3.62
C ALA A 168 -6.66 8.92 -2.96
N ALA A 169 -7.36 8.01 -2.26
CA ALA A 169 -8.57 8.34 -1.51
C ALA A 169 -8.28 9.35 -0.39
N MET A 170 -7.24 9.13 0.39
CA MET A 170 -6.87 10.02 1.49
C MET A 170 -6.39 11.39 0.99
N ASN A 171 -5.62 11.46 -0.09
CA ASN A 171 -5.22 12.73 -0.70
C ASN A 171 -6.43 13.53 -1.22
N ALA A 172 -7.38 12.86 -1.86
CA ALA A 172 -8.61 13.50 -2.32
C ALA A 172 -9.46 14.01 -1.13
N MET A 173 -9.54 13.23 -0.04
CA MET A 173 -10.19 13.65 1.19
C MET A 173 -9.50 14.85 1.84
N ALA A 174 -8.17 14.87 1.88
CA ALA A 174 -7.40 16.01 2.40
C ALA A 174 -7.66 17.30 1.60
N ALA A 175 -7.76 17.18 0.28
CA ALA A 175 -8.02 18.31 -0.61
C ALA A 175 -9.48 18.80 -0.61
N CYS A 176 -10.42 18.00 -0.10
CA CYS A 176 -11.83 18.37 0.00
C CYS A 176 -12.02 19.54 1.00
N ASN A 177 -12.90 20.47 0.69
CA ASN A 177 -13.22 21.58 1.60
C ASN A 177 -14.19 21.22 2.73
N ASP A 178 -14.91 20.10 2.59
CA ASP A 178 -15.88 19.67 3.59
C ASP A 178 -15.16 19.03 4.81
N PRO A 179 -15.39 19.53 6.03
CA PRO A 179 -14.78 18.98 7.24
C PRO A 179 -15.51 17.72 7.78
N HIS A 180 -16.70 17.41 7.28
CA HIS A 180 -17.56 16.32 7.77
C HIS A 180 -17.40 15.02 6.96
N VAL A 181 -16.29 14.89 6.24
CA VAL A 181 -15.97 13.68 5.48
C VAL A 181 -15.21 12.67 6.34
N ILE A 182 -15.36 11.39 6.00
CA ILE A 182 -14.69 10.27 6.67
C ILE A 182 -13.99 9.40 5.64
N GLY A 183 -12.88 8.78 6.03
CA GLY A 183 -12.13 7.86 5.17
C GLY A 183 -11.98 6.48 5.80
N CYS A 184 -11.86 5.46 4.97
CA CYS A 184 -11.55 4.10 5.43
C CYS A 184 -10.60 3.43 4.45
N THR A 185 -9.37 3.11 4.92
CA THR A 185 -8.36 2.38 4.15
C THR A 185 -7.33 1.73 5.06
N GLN A 186 -6.23 1.19 4.51
CA GLN A 186 -5.10 0.68 5.27
C GLN A 186 -4.49 1.79 6.14
N VAL A 187 -4.20 1.46 7.40
CA VAL A 187 -3.60 2.41 8.36
C VAL A 187 -2.33 3.06 7.81
N THR A 188 -1.51 2.31 7.10
CA THR A 188 -0.28 2.82 6.48
C THR A 188 -0.54 3.92 5.45
N GLU A 189 -1.64 3.84 4.69
CA GLU A 189 -2.01 4.86 3.70
C GLU A 189 -2.60 6.11 4.36
N ILE A 190 -3.26 5.95 5.51
CA ILE A 190 -3.73 7.08 6.35
C ILE A 190 -2.54 7.85 6.90
N LEU A 191 -1.60 7.14 7.56
CA LEU A 191 -0.47 7.73 8.28
C LEU A 191 0.51 8.49 7.38
N ILE A 192 0.60 8.14 6.09
CA ILE A 192 1.50 8.84 5.15
C ILE A 192 0.85 10.05 4.47
N THR A 193 -0.46 10.28 4.69
CA THR A 193 -1.19 11.35 3.98
C THR A 193 -1.26 12.61 4.83
N PRO A 194 -0.57 13.71 4.44
CA PRO A 194 -0.67 14.98 5.16
C PRO A 194 -2.09 15.52 5.20
N GLY A 195 -2.49 16.07 6.36
CA GLY A 195 -3.83 16.64 6.54
C GLY A 195 -4.93 15.61 6.84
N ILE A 196 -4.54 14.36 7.12
CA ILE A 196 -5.44 13.28 7.53
C ILE A 196 -4.97 12.70 8.85
N ASP A 197 -5.89 12.47 9.77
CA ASP A 197 -5.65 11.83 11.06
C ASP A 197 -6.30 10.44 11.10
N LEU A 198 -5.58 9.47 11.61
CA LEU A 198 -6.11 8.16 11.96
C LEU A 198 -6.92 8.27 13.24
N VAL A 199 -8.21 7.99 13.16
CA VAL A 199 -9.12 7.97 14.35
C VAL A 199 -8.90 6.69 15.15
N ALA A 200 -9.10 5.55 14.51
CA ALA A 200 -8.92 4.22 15.11
C ALA A 200 -8.87 3.14 14.02
N ASN A 201 -8.49 1.93 14.40
CA ASN A 201 -8.76 0.74 13.57
C ASN A 201 -10.27 0.49 13.50
N LEU A 202 -10.72 -0.30 12.53
CA LEU A 202 -12.08 -0.80 12.50
C LEU A 202 -12.40 -1.57 13.81
N PRO A 203 -13.68 -1.57 14.27
CA PRO A 203 -14.10 -2.40 15.40
C PRO A 203 -13.68 -3.86 15.26
N LEU A 204 -13.45 -4.53 16.37
CA LEU A 204 -12.90 -5.89 16.41
C LEU A 204 -13.69 -6.88 15.55
N GLU A 205 -15.00 -6.74 15.48
CA GLU A 205 -15.88 -7.60 14.65
C GLU A 205 -15.70 -7.38 13.14
N PHE A 206 -15.13 -6.24 12.75
CA PHE A 206 -14.79 -5.87 11.38
C PHE A 206 -13.29 -5.74 11.15
N GLU A 207 -12.48 -6.17 12.12
CA GLU A 207 -11.03 -6.05 11.99
C GLU A 207 -10.52 -6.89 10.82
N LEU A 208 -9.65 -6.29 10.01
CA LEU A 208 -8.86 -6.97 9.02
C LEU A 208 -7.40 -6.58 9.19
N ALA A 209 -6.56 -7.54 9.50
CA ALA A 209 -5.11 -7.41 9.46
C ALA A 209 -4.57 -8.14 8.22
N THR A 210 -4.10 -7.37 7.24
CA THR A 210 -3.60 -7.90 5.97
C THR A 210 -2.10 -8.03 6.02
N MET A 211 -1.55 -9.25 5.89
CA MET A 211 -0.11 -9.49 5.77
C MET A 211 0.41 -9.01 4.42
N TYR A 212 1.33 -8.05 4.42
CA TYR A 212 2.06 -7.63 3.22
C TYR A 212 3.40 -8.35 3.13
N THR A 213 3.73 -8.77 1.92
CA THR A 213 4.87 -9.63 1.63
C THR A 213 5.57 -9.15 0.38
N ALA A 214 6.89 -9.05 0.42
CA ALA A 214 7.74 -8.80 -0.72
C ALA A 214 8.22 -10.11 -1.34
N GLY A 215 8.37 -10.14 -2.67
CA GLY A 215 8.93 -11.27 -3.40
C GLY A 215 9.68 -10.80 -4.63
N ILE A 216 10.65 -11.59 -5.09
CA ILE A 216 11.46 -11.31 -6.28
C ILE A 216 10.72 -11.83 -7.52
N ARG A 217 10.63 -11.04 -8.58
CA ARG A 217 10.15 -11.51 -9.87
C ARG A 217 11.05 -12.62 -10.40
N SER A 218 10.48 -13.77 -10.77
CA SER A 218 11.26 -14.94 -11.24
C SER A 218 12.12 -14.67 -12.49
N THR A 219 11.74 -13.68 -13.29
CA THR A 219 12.46 -13.28 -14.51
C THR A 219 13.29 -12.01 -14.34
N SER A 220 13.48 -11.51 -13.10
CA SER A 220 14.34 -10.36 -12.86
C SER A 220 15.79 -10.66 -13.26
N SER A 221 16.46 -9.70 -13.87
CA SER A 221 17.91 -9.74 -14.12
C SER A 221 18.71 -9.10 -12.99
N CYS A 222 18.04 -8.54 -11.97
CA CYS A 222 18.62 -7.80 -10.85
C CYS A 222 18.39 -8.57 -9.52
N MET A 223 18.73 -9.86 -9.48
CA MET A 223 18.44 -10.74 -8.33
C MET A 223 19.12 -10.31 -7.04
N ALA A 224 20.37 -9.86 -7.12
CA ALA A 224 21.15 -9.43 -5.94
C ALA A 224 20.56 -8.12 -5.37
N GLU A 225 20.25 -7.18 -6.22
CA GLU A 225 19.63 -5.89 -5.87
C GLU A 225 18.22 -6.11 -5.29
N ALA A 226 17.45 -7.05 -5.87
CA ALA A 226 16.14 -7.42 -5.39
C ALA A 226 16.20 -8.03 -3.98
N GLN A 227 17.16 -8.92 -3.73
CA GLN A 227 17.39 -9.48 -2.40
C GLN A 227 17.82 -8.39 -1.42
N ALA A 228 18.78 -7.52 -1.78
CA ALA A 228 19.23 -6.41 -0.94
C ALA A 228 18.10 -5.46 -0.57
N MET A 229 17.23 -5.10 -1.52
CA MET A 229 16.05 -4.29 -1.23
C MET A 229 15.12 -4.97 -0.22
N ILE A 230 14.82 -6.26 -0.41
CA ILE A 230 13.94 -7.01 0.51
C ILE A 230 14.58 -7.07 1.90
N ASP A 231 15.87 -7.34 2.00
CA ASP A 231 16.59 -7.40 3.29
C ASP A 231 16.54 -6.06 4.03
N ILE A 232 16.71 -4.94 3.31
CA ILE A 232 16.53 -3.59 3.88
C ILE A 232 15.10 -3.41 4.43
N LEU A 233 14.09 -3.75 3.63
CA LEU A 233 12.68 -3.55 4.01
C LEU A 233 12.29 -4.34 5.27
N VAL A 234 12.84 -5.56 5.47
CA VAL A 234 12.48 -6.42 6.60
C VAL A 234 13.50 -6.38 7.75
N SER A 235 14.60 -5.66 7.61
CA SER A 235 15.68 -5.63 8.61
C SER A 235 15.16 -5.24 10.00
N GLN A 236 15.80 -5.75 11.04
CA GLN A 236 15.51 -5.36 12.43
C GLN A 236 15.83 -3.88 12.69
N GLU A 237 16.82 -3.33 12.00
CA GLU A 237 17.18 -1.92 12.07
C GLU A 237 15.99 -1.01 11.72
N HIS A 238 15.17 -1.42 10.74
CA HIS A 238 14.01 -0.66 10.30
C HIS A 238 12.69 -1.07 10.97
N ALA A 239 12.72 -1.92 12.03
CA ALA A 239 11.52 -2.36 12.74
C ALA A 239 10.71 -1.18 13.31
N ALA A 240 11.38 -0.21 13.92
CA ALA A 240 10.73 1.00 14.46
C ALA A 240 10.09 1.85 13.34
N LEU A 241 10.74 1.94 12.17
CA LEU A 241 10.19 2.66 11.02
C LEU A 241 8.94 1.94 10.47
N ARG A 242 8.95 0.62 10.36
CA ARG A 242 7.77 -0.16 9.98
C ARG A 242 6.62 0.05 10.96
N ALA A 243 6.89 -0.06 12.26
CA ALA A 243 5.88 0.15 13.31
C ALA A 243 5.28 1.57 13.25
N LYS A 244 6.11 2.60 13.13
CA LYS A 244 5.67 4.00 12.95
C LYS A 244 4.83 4.18 11.69
N GLY A 245 5.17 3.46 10.62
CA GLY A 245 4.44 3.46 9.36
C GLY A 245 3.14 2.63 9.38
N GLY A 246 2.77 2.00 10.52
CA GLY A 246 1.51 1.27 10.68
C GLY A 246 1.58 -0.24 10.40
N PHE A 247 2.78 -0.80 10.19
CA PHE A 247 2.96 -2.25 10.15
C PHE A 247 3.03 -2.81 11.58
N LEU A 248 2.27 -3.85 11.84
CA LEU A 248 2.34 -4.57 13.11
C LEU A 248 3.56 -5.50 13.12
N ALA A 249 4.03 -5.83 14.33
CA ALA A 249 5.10 -6.80 14.50
C ALA A 249 4.70 -8.19 13.97
N LEU A 250 5.67 -8.90 13.44
CA LEU A 250 5.52 -10.32 13.15
C LEU A 250 5.54 -11.09 14.48
N VAL A 251 4.53 -11.87 14.72
CA VAL A 251 4.40 -12.76 15.91
C VAL A 251 4.97 -14.12 15.58
#